data_ebb1db0d46c8c52e326a6d8876889c7e
#
_entry.id   ebb1db0d46c8c52e326a6d8876889c7e
#
_cell.length_a   1.000
_cell.length_b   1.000
_cell.length_c   1.000
_cell.angle_alpha   90.00
_cell.angle_beta   90.00
_cell.angle_gamma   90.00
#
_symmetry.space_group_name_H-M   'P 1'
#
loop_
_entity.id
_entity.type
_entity.pdbx_description
1 polymer ?
#
loop_
_entity_poly.entity_id
_entity_poly.type
_entity_poly.pdbx_seq_one_letter_code
_entity_poly.pdbx_strand_id
1 'polypeptide(L)'
;MPEGQPTQTIASLPEAAADALERRIVDLYQHGFPLDPRPFAVIGERLGVSEADVIAAVKRLKARGALGRIGAVIPPNRVGASTLAAMTVPPDRLEAVAGLVSRHQAVNHNYEREHAFNLWFVVTAPNPAAVETALREINAATGLEVLDLPLEEAYHIDLGFKVRWSD
;
A
#
# COMPACT_ATOMS: atom_id res chain seq x y z
N MET A 1 21.93 38.94 28.37
CA MET A 1 21.26 38.86 27.08
C MET A 1 22.10 37.93 26.19
N PRO A 2 21.69 36.68 25.97
CA PRO A 2 22.37 35.85 24.96
C PRO A 2 21.84 36.25 23.59
N GLU A 3 22.78 36.63 22.71
CA GLU A 3 22.55 36.96 21.31
C GLU A 3 22.00 35.73 20.58
N GLY A 4 20.86 35.89 19.88
CA GLY A 4 20.23 34.89 19.06
C GLY A 4 21.17 34.48 17.88
N GLN A 5 21.47 33.21 17.80
CA GLN A 5 22.15 32.67 16.62
C GLN A 5 21.25 32.84 15.38
N PRO A 6 21.80 33.28 14.26
CA PRO A 6 21.04 33.40 13.02
C PRO A 6 20.54 32.03 12.58
N THR A 7 19.25 31.90 12.41
CA THR A 7 18.61 30.75 11.76
C THR A 7 19.18 30.63 10.34
N GLN A 8 20.04 29.65 10.09
CA GLN A 8 20.52 29.35 8.74
C GLN A 8 19.29 28.97 7.90
N THR A 9 18.89 29.84 7.01
CA THR A 9 17.94 29.53 5.94
C THR A 9 18.60 28.48 5.06
N ILE A 10 18.19 27.20 5.17
CA ILE A 10 18.61 26.14 4.29
C ILE A 10 18.10 26.52 2.90
N ALA A 11 19.01 26.89 2.00
CA ALA A 11 18.68 27.19 0.62
C ALA A 11 18.03 25.95 0.00
N SER A 12 16.84 26.09 -0.56
CA SER A 12 16.16 25.00 -1.29
C SER A 12 16.93 24.69 -2.57
N LEU A 13 16.95 23.40 -2.94
CA LEU A 13 17.55 22.97 -4.21
C LEU A 13 16.90 23.72 -5.40
N PRO A 14 17.68 24.06 -6.45
CA PRO A 14 17.12 24.52 -7.73
C PRO A 14 16.11 23.50 -8.28
N GLU A 15 15.09 23.98 -8.99
CA GLU A 15 13.95 23.16 -9.47
C GLU A 15 14.42 21.91 -10.26
N ALA A 16 15.32 22.09 -11.22
CA ALA A 16 15.88 20.96 -11.99
C ALA A 16 16.63 19.93 -11.12
N ALA A 17 17.33 20.38 -10.08
CA ALA A 17 17.99 19.48 -9.13
C ALA A 17 16.99 18.79 -8.21
N ALA A 18 15.89 19.45 -7.87
CA ALA A 18 14.80 18.90 -7.10
C ALA A 18 14.07 17.79 -7.88
N ASP A 19 13.80 18.00 -9.17
CA ASP A 19 13.20 16.98 -10.04
C ASP A 19 14.11 15.78 -10.24
N ALA A 20 15.42 16.02 -10.46
CA ALA A 20 16.40 14.95 -10.55
C ALA A 20 16.49 14.11 -9.26
N LEU A 21 16.39 14.76 -8.10
CA LEU A 21 16.35 14.08 -6.81
C LEU A 21 15.10 13.20 -6.68
N GLU A 22 13.94 13.71 -7.07
CA GLU A 22 12.68 12.96 -7.04
C GLU A 22 12.73 11.71 -7.92
N ARG A 23 13.22 11.84 -9.17
CA ARG A 23 13.44 10.70 -10.07
C ARG A 23 14.35 9.65 -9.44
N ARG A 24 15.48 10.06 -8.85
CA ARG A 24 16.41 9.15 -8.15
C ARG A 24 15.79 8.46 -6.96
N ILE A 25 14.98 9.15 -6.16
CA ILE A 25 14.26 8.55 -5.03
C ILE A 25 13.30 7.48 -5.51
N VAL A 26 12.48 7.76 -6.54
CA VAL A 26 11.55 6.79 -7.11
C VAL A 26 12.28 5.58 -7.68
N ASP A 27 13.34 5.77 -8.46
CA ASP A 27 14.05 4.67 -9.12
C ASP A 27 14.81 3.76 -8.12
N LEU A 28 15.40 4.34 -7.07
CA LEU A 28 16.30 3.61 -6.17
C LEU A 28 15.59 3.02 -4.92
N TYR A 29 14.44 3.56 -4.54
CA TYR A 29 13.80 3.20 -3.26
C TYR A 29 12.40 2.59 -3.42
N GLN A 30 12.07 2.02 -4.59
CA GLN A 30 10.95 1.09 -4.74
C GLN A 30 11.20 -0.18 -3.90
N HIS A 31 12.48 -0.54 -3.72
CA HIS A 31 12.97 -1.61 -2.85
C HIS A 31 14.06 -1.06 -1.91
N GLY A 32 14.33 -1.80 -0.84
CA GLY A 32 15.47 -1.50 0.02
C GLY A 32 15.40 -0.13 0.70
N PHE A 33 14.19 0.37 0.97
CA PHE A 33 14.04 1.57 1.78
C PHE A 33 14.74 1.39 3.13
N PRO A 34 15.56 2.34 3.61
CA PRO A 34 16.34 2.17 4.82
C PRO A 34 15.48 1.89 6.05
N LEU A 35 15.76 0.79 6.76
CA LEU A 35 15.19 0.46 8.06
C LEU A 35 16.07 1.06 9.15
N ASP A 36 15.98 2.37 9.32
CA ASP A 36 16.79 3.17 10.23
C ASP A 36 15.88 4.17 10.97
N PRO A 37 16.21 4.59 12.21
CA PRO A 37 15.45 5.64 12.90
C PRO A 37 15.36 6.97 12.14
N ARG A 38 16.34 7.25 11.28
CA ARG A 38 16.39 8.44 10.41
C ARG A 38 16.56 8.06 8.94
N PRO A 39 15.57 7.40 8.31
CA PRO A 39 15.72 6.84 6.97
C PRO A 39 16.01 7.90 5.91
N PHE A 40 15.44 9.09 6.03
CA PHE A 40 15.66 10.18 5.09
C PHE A 40 17.07 10.78 5.20
N ALA A 41 17.70 10.75 6.38
CA ALA A 41 19.11 11.13 6.53
C ALA A 41 20.02 10.14 5.80
N VAL A 42 19.77 8.83 5.95
CA VAL A 42 20.51 7.78 5.23
C VAL A 42 20.36 7.93 3.72
N ILE A 43 19.16 8.23 3.23
CA ILE A 43 18.91 8.50 1.81
C ILE A 43 19.69 9.75 1.36
N GLY A 44 19.63 10.83 2.13
CA GLY A 44 20.33 12.07 1.85
C GLY A 44 21.83 11.86 1.72
N GLU A 45 22.45 11.16 2.66
CA GLU A 45 23.87 10.80 2.63
C GLU A 45 24.23 10.02 1.35
N ARG A 46 23.47 8.98 0.99
CA ARG A 46 23.68 8.18 -0.22
C ARG A 46 23.51 8.97 -1.51
N LEU A 47 22.64 9.96 -1.52
CA LEU A 47 22.34 10.77 -2.70
C LEU A 47 23.18 12.07 -2.76
N GLY A 48 23.95 12.39 -1.71
CA GLY A 48 24.76 13.60 -1.63
C GLY A 48 23.92 14.88 -1.42
N VAL A 49 22.80 14.79 -0.71
CA VAL A 49 21.90 15.91 -0.39
C VAL A 49 21.53 15.90 1.10
N SER A 50 20.91 16.97 1.58
CA SER A 50 20.46 17.04 2.97
C SER A 50 19.21 16.16 3.23
N GLU A 51 19.01 15.76 4.49
CA GLU A 51 17.76 15.10 4.91
C GLU A 51 16.53 15.96 4.60
N ALA A 52 16.66 17.28 4.77
CA ALA A 52 15.57 18.21 4.49
C ALA A 52 15.17 18.21 3.00
N ASP A 53 16.15 18.11 2.09
CA ASP A 53 15.90 18.01 0.64
C ASP A 53 15.16 16.74 0.30
N VAL A 54 15.54 15.59 0.90
CA VAL A 54 14.86 14.31 0.72
C VAL A 54 13.42 14.39 1.22
N ILE A 55 13.19 14.93 2.41
CA ILE A 55 11.82 15.09 2.96
C ILE A 55 10.97 16.02 2.07
N ALA A 56 11.55 17.11 1.57
CA ALA A 56 10.87 18.02 0.65
C ALA A 56 10.49 17.32 -0.67
N ALA A 57 11.38 16.52 -1.25
CA ALA A 57 11.14 15.74 -2.45
C ALA A 57 10.00 14.71 -2.24
N VAL A 58 10.04 13.97 -1.14
CA VAL A 58 8.99 12.99 -0.78
C VAL A 58 7.63 13.67 -0.60
N LYS A 59 7.58 14.84 0.04
CA LYS A 59 6.35 15.63 0.18
C LYS A 59 5.79 16.06 -1.18
N ARG A 60 6.64 16.52 -2.12
CA ARG A 60 6.20 16.89 -3.47
C ARG A 60 5.68 15.68 -4.26
N LEU A 61 6.41 14.54 -4.22
CA LEU A 61 5.97 13.28 -4.83
C LEU A 61 4.58 12.86 -4.31
N LYS A 62 4.37 12.97 -3.00
CA LYS A 62 3.08 12.67 -2.39
C LYS A 62 1.97 13.65 -2.81
N ALA A 63 2.27 14.95 -2.82
CA ALA A 63 1.30 15.99 -3.17
C ALA A 63 0.77 15.86 -4.60
N ARG A 64 1.60 15.41 -5.55
CA ARG A 64 1.19 15.16 -6.94
C ARG A 64 0.68 13.72 -7.20
N GLY A 65 0.52 12.90 -6.17
CA GLY A 65 -0.01 11.54 -6.28
C GLY A 65 0.96 10.50 -6.89
N ALA A 66 2.24 10.87 -7.12
CA ALA A 66 3.26 9.95 -7.62
C ALA A 66 3.73 8.96 -6.55
N LEU A 67 3.57 9.31 -5.27
CA LEU A 67 3.86 8.46 -4.13
C LEU A 67 2.61 8.30 -3.28
N GLY A 68 2.10 7.07 -3.18
CA GLY A 68 0.96 6.75 -2.33
C GLY A 68 1.36 6.70 -0.85
N ARG A 69 2.24 5.76 -0.50
CA ARG A 69 2.76 5.60 0.88
C ARG A 69 4.16 5.00 0.88
N ILE A 70 4.88 5.24 1.96
CA ILE A 70 6.09 4.49 2.32
C ILE A 70 5.69 3.52 3.43
N GLY A 71 5.96 2.24 3.25
CA GLY A 71 5.60 1.22 4.23
C GLY A 71 5.99 -0.18 3.79
N ALA A 72 5.91 -1.11 4.71
CA ALA A 72 6.19 -2.51 4.45
C ALA A 72 5.16 -3.10 3.47
N VAL A 73 5.64 -3.98 2.59
CA VAL A 73 4.83 -4.93 1.83
C VAL A 73 5.03 -6.29 2.49
N ILE A 74 3.98 -6.82 3.08
CA ILE A 74 4.01 -8.10 3.78
C ILE A 74 3.44 -9.15 2.83
N PRO A 75 4.23 -10.19 2.46
CA PRO A 75 3.71 -11.28 1.65
C PRO A 75 2.55 -12.00 2.33
N PRO A 76 1.58 -12.54 1.56
CA PRO A 76 0.45 -13.29 2.12
C PRO A 76 0.92 -14.41 3.06
N ASN A 77 0.14 -14.69 4.11
CA ASN A 77 0.38 -15.78 5.06
C ASN A 77 1.73 -15.73 5.82
N ARG A 78 2.42 -14.57 5.85
CA ARG A 78 3.64 -14.35 6.67
C ARG A 78 3.31 -13.78 8.04
N VAL A 79 2.25 -12.99 8.13
CA VAL A 79 1.73 -12.44 9.38
C VAL A 79 0.22 -12.67 9.37
N GLY A 80 -0.23 -13.73 10.05
CA GLY A 80 -1.63 -14.16 10.01
C GLY A 80 -1.93 -15.12 8.85
N ALA A 81 -3.21 -15.23 8.51
CA ALA A 81 -3.73 -16.04 7.41
C ALA A 81 -4.63 -15.20 6.50
N SER A 82 -4.68 -15.53 5.22
CA SER A 82 -5.55 -14.86 4.26
C SER A 82 -6.09 -15.84 3.23
N THR A 83 -7.25 -15.50 2.68
CA THR A 83 -7.83 -16.20 1.55
C THR A 83 -8.46 -15.22 0.57
N LEU A 84 -8.52 -15.59 -0.71
CA LEU A 84 -9.38 -14.96 -1.68
C LEU A 84 -10.76 -15.61 -1.56
N ALA A 85 -11.81 -14.82 -1.55
CA ALA A 85 -13.17 -15.32 -1.49
C ALA A 85 -14.01 -14.73 -2.63
N ALA A 86 -15.03 -15.46 -3.04
CA ALA A 86 -15.94 -15.03 -4.09
C ALA A 86 -17.39 -15.39 -3.77
N MET A 87 -18.32 -14.62 -4.30
CA MET A 87 -19.77 -14.82 -4.14
C MET A 87 -20.49 -14.62 -5.48
N THR A 88 -21.55 -15.37 -5.65
CA THR A 88 -22.56 -15.09 -6.68
C THR A 88 -23.65 -14.23 -6.04
N VAL A 89 -23.72 -12.97 -6.43
CA VAL A 89 -24.68 -11.99 -5.88
C VAL A 89 -25.69 -11.59 -6.94
N PRO A 90 -27.01 -11.62 -6.66
CA PRO A 90 -28.00 -11.07 -7.58
C PRO A 90 -27.72 -9.60 -7.90
N PRO A 91 -27.87 -9.18 -9.18
CA PRO A 91 -27.48 -7.82 -9.60
C PRO A 91 -28.16 -6.70 -8.80
N ASP A 92 -29.42 -6.89 -8.43
CA ASP A 92 -30.20 -5.94 -7.62
C ASP A 92 -29.74 -5.84 -6.16
N ARG A 93 -28.92 -6.78 -5.69
CA ARG A 93 -28.37 -6.81 -4.32
C ARG A 93 -26.87 -6.48 -4.26
N LEU A 94 -26.19 -6.35 -5.41
CA LEU A 94 -24.73 -6.31 -5.47
C LEU A 94 -24.12 -5.18 -4.61
N GLU A 95 -24.61 -3.97 -4.76
CA GLU A 95 -24.13 -2.82 -3.99
C GLU A 95 -24.35 -2.99 -2.47
N ALA A 96 -25.53 -3.47 -2.08
CA ALA A 96 -25.87 -3.69 -0.67
C ALA A 96 -24.98 -4.78 -0.05
N VAL A 97 -24.76 -5.89 -0.76
CA VAL A 97 -23.91 -7.00 -0.32
C VAL A 97 -22.45 -6.57 -0.29
N ALA A 98 -21.95 -5.88 -1.30
CA ALA A 98 -20.59 -5.34 -1.32
C ALA A 98 -20.36 -4.39 -0.13
N GLY A 99 -21.34 -3.56 0.21
CA GLY A 99 -21.31 -2.71 1.40
C GLY A 99 -21.28 -3.51 2.73
N LEU A 100 -22.00 -4.64 2.82
CA LEU A 100 -21.92 -5.53 3.99
C LEU A 100 -20.54 -6.17 4.12
N VAL A 101 -20.01 -6.69 3.02
CA VAL A 101 -18.68 -7.30 2.96
C VAL A 101 -17.59 -6.29 3.32
N SER A 102 -17.63 -5.06 2.79
CA SER A 102 -16.66 -4.00 3.09
C SER A 102 -16.62 -3.59 4.55
N ARG A 103 -17.73 -3.70 5.28
CA ARG A 103 -17.77 -3.35 6.72
C ARG A 103 -17.18 -4.42 7.62
N HIS A 104 -16.93 -5.61 7.12
CA HIS A 104 -16.35 -6.68 7.92
C HIS A 104 -14.86 -6.41 8.17
N GLN A 105 -14.42 -6.43 9.43
CA GLN A 105 -13.06 -6.04 9.83
C GLN A 105 -11.95 -6.89 9.17
N ALA A 106 -12.24 -8.14 8.85
CA ALA A 106 -11.29 -9.04 8.20
C ALA A 106 -11.19 -8.81 6.69
N VAL A 107 -12.03 -7.96 6.07
CA VAL A 107 -12.04 -7.69 4.63
C VAL A 107 -11.22 -6.44 4.33
N ASN A 108 -10.19 -6.58 3.49
CA ASN A 108 -9.36 -5.46 3.09
C ASN A 108 -9.98 -4.63 1.97
N HIS A 109 -10.51 -5.30 0.96
CA HIS A 109 -11.14 -4.70 -0.20
C HIS A 109 -11.96 -5.74 -0.96
N ASN A 110 -12.92 -5.29 -1.74
CA ASN A 110 -13.69 -6.11 -2.66
C ASN A 110 -13.74 -5.50 -4.06
N TYR A 111 -14.08 -6.33 -5.04
CA TYR A 111 -14.25 -5.90 -6.44
C TYR A 111 -15.39 -6.64 -7.09
N GLU A 112 -16.09 -5.94 -7.96
CA GLU A 112 -17.02 -6.52 -8.91
C GLU A 112 -16.27 -7.09 -10.12
N ARG A 113 -16.77 -8.20 -10.69
CA ARG A 113 -16.30 -8.78 -11.95
C ARG A 113 -17.47 -9.25 -12.78
N GLU A 114 -17.33 -9.16 -14.08
CA GLU A 114 -18.28 -9.74 -15.05
C GLU A 114 -18.09 -11.26 -15.11
N HIS A 115 -18.65 -11.96 -14.13
CA HIS A 115 -18.58 -13.43 -14.00
C HIS A 115 -19.77 -13.94 -13.16
N ALA A 116 -20.03 -15.26 -13.17
CA ALA A 116 -21.01 -15.86 -12.26
C ALA A 116 -20.68 -15.58 -10.80
N PHE A 117 -19.42 -15.71 -10.39
CA PHE A 117 -18.92 -15.15 -9.14
C PHE A 117 -18.56 -13.68 -9.40
N ASN A 118 -19.49 -12.79 -9.10
CA ASN A 118 -19.39 -11.38 -9.46
C ASN A 118 -18.88 -10.45 -8.34
N LEU A 119 -18.79 -10.93 -7.11
CA LEU A 119 -18.21 -10.20 -6.00
C LEU A 119 -17.00 -10.97 -5.44
N TRP A 120 -15.82 -10.36 -5.50
CA TRP A 120 -14.55 -10.92 -5.05
C TRP A 120 -13.97 -10.08 -3.93
N PHE A 121 -13.41 -10.71 -2.91
CA PHE A 121 -12.82 -9.99 -1.77
C PHE A 121 -11.70 -10.80 -1.11
N VAL A 122 -10.82 -10.11 -0.38
CA VAL A 122 -9.73 -10.73 0.38
C VAL A 122 -10.05 -10.65 1.85
N VAL A 123 -10.04 -11.82 2.50
CA VAL A 123 -10.16 -11.94 3.96
C VAL A 123 -8.78 -12.16 4.56
N THR A 124 -8.44 -11.38 5.59
CA THR A 124 -7.18 -11.50 6.35
C THR A 124 -7.48 -11.53 7.84
N ALA A 125 -6.93 -12.50 8.55
CA ALA A 125 -7.17 -12.70 9.96
C ALA A 125 -5.90 -13.22 10.68
N PRO A 126 -5.83 -13.22 12.01
CA PRO A 126 -4.64 -13.65 12.74
C PRO A 126 -4.23 -15.11 12.51
N ASN A 127 -5.17 -15.98 12.15
CA ASN A 127 -4.94 -17.41 11.91
C ASN A 127 -6.03 -18.01 11.01
N PRO A 128 -5.86 -19.25 10.49
CA PRO A 128 -6.84 -19.90 9.63
C PRO A 128 -8.24 -20.04 10.25
N ALA A 129 -8.34 -20.38 11.52
CA ALA A 129 -9.65 -20.53 12.20
C ALA A 129 -10.42 -19.20 12.26
N ALA A 130 -9.70 -18.08 12.39
CA ALA A 130 -10.31 -16.75 12.33
C ALA A 130 -10.76 -16.38 10.90
N VAL A 131 -10.06 -16.84 9.86
CA VAL A 131 -10.50 -16.70 8.46
C VAL A 131 -11.82 -17.46 8.24
N GLU A 132 -11.89 -18.72 8.65
CA GLU A 132 -13.13 -19.53 8.56
C GLU A 132 -14.30 -18.87 9.30
N THR A 133 -14.02 -18.29 10.47
CA THR A 133 -15.04 -17.57 11.24
C THR A 133 -15.55 -16.36 10.48
N ALA A 134 -14.65 -15.54 9.92
CA ALA A 134 -15.00 -14.37 9.12
C ALA A 134 -15.85 -14.74 7.88
N LEU A 135 -15.50 -15.82 7.18
CA LEU A 135 -16.28 -16.31 6.03
C LEU A 135 -17.69 -16.74 6.45
N ARG A 136 -17.84 -17.43 7.60
CA ARG A 136 -19.15 -17.81 8.15
C ARG A 136 -19.99 -16.60 8.56
N GLU A 137 -19.37 -15.60 9.15
CA GLU A 137 -20.03 -14.34 9.54
C GLU A 137 -20.54 -13.58 8.32
N ILE A 138 -19.73 -13.50 7.24
CA ILE A 138 -20.13 -12.89 5.98
C ILE A 138 -21.28 -13.67 5.32
N ASN A 139 -21.21 -15.01 5.30
CA ASN A 139 -22.30 -15.86 4.81
C ASN A 139 -23.58 -15.59 5.58
N ALA A 140 -23.54 -15.59 6.91
CA ALA A 140 -24.70 -15.33 7.76
C ALA A 140 -25.29 -13.93 7.56
N ALA A 141 -24.44 -12.91 7.41
CA ALA A 141 -24.85 -11.52 7.24
C ALA A 141 -25.49 -11.25 5.86
N THR A 142 -25.02 -11.94 4.82
CA THR A 142 -25.49 -11.75 3.43
C THR A 142 -26.59 -12.71 3.03
N GLY A 143 -26.66 -13.88 3.69
CA GLY A 143 -27.51 -15.01 3.31
C GLY A 143 -27.08 -15.67 1.98
N LEU A 144 -25.84 -15.46 1.54
CA LEU A 144 -25.30 -15.98 0.29
C LEU A 144 -24.08 -16.85 0.57
N GLU A 145 -23.89 -17.90 -0.21
CA GLU A 145 -22.74 -18.79 -0.11
C GLU A 145 -21.44 -18.06 -0.48
N VAL A 146 -20.41 -18.24 0.34
CA VAL A 146 -19.07 -17.73 0.10
C VAL A 146 -18.17 -18.87 -0.35
N LEU A 147 -17.62 -18.74 -1.55
CA LEU A 147 -16.58 -19.63 -2.06
C LEU A 147 -15.23 -19.22 -1.45
N ASP A 148 -14.58 -20.15 -0.76
CA ASP A 148 -13.24 -19.99 -0.22
C ASP A 148 -12.20 -20.49 -1.24
N LEU A 149 -11.21 -19.68 -1.54
CA LEU A 149 -10.14 -19.93 -2.50
C LEU A 149 -8.78 -19.69 -1.82
N PRO A 150 -8.34 -20.63 -0.96
CA PRO A 150 -7.07 -20.51 -0.26
C PRO A 150 -5.90 -20.49 -1.24
N LEU A 151 -4.84 -19.74 -0.88
CA LEU A 151 -3.62 -19.69 -1.66
C LEU A 151 -2.90 -21.06 -1.62
N GLU A 152 -2.83 -21.73 -2.76
CA GLU A 152 -2.12 -23.02 -2.88
C GLU A 152 -0.62 -22.81 -3.06
N GLU A 153 -0.22 -21.87 -3.92
CA GLU A 153 1.18 -21.56 -4.20
C GLU A 153 1.38 -20.04 -4.30
N ALA A 154 2.40 -19.54 -3.60
CA ALA A 154 2.75 -18.12 -3.63
C ALA A 154 3.81 -17.84 -4.70
N TYR A 155 3.46 -17.08 -5.71
CA TYR A 155 4.40 -16.57 -6.70
C TYR A 155 4.91 -15.21 -6.26
N HIS A 156 6.22 -15.00 -6.37
CA HIS A 156 6.79 -13.69 -6.12
C HIS A 156 6.45 -12.74 -7.26
N ILE A 157 5.66 -11.71 -6.95
CA ILE A 157 5.35 -10.64 -7.90
C ILE A 157 6.13 -9.41 -7.43
N ASP A 158 7.14 -9.04 -8.21
CA ASP A 158 7.85 -7.79 -8.02
C ASP A 158 7.04 -6.66 -8.66
N LEU A 159 6.53 -5.75 -7.82
CA LEU A 159 5.78 -4.58 -8.28
C LEU A 159 6.68 -3.37 -8.56
N GLY A 160 7.98 -3.49 -8.32
CA GLY A 160 8.97 -2.49 -8.70
C GLY A 160 9.22 -2.53 -10.20
N PHE A 161 9.32 -1.38 -10.83
CA PHE A 161 9.60 -1.26 -12.26
C PHE A 161 10.48 -0.05 -12.55
N LYS A 162 11.27 -0.16 -13.60
CA LYS A 162 12.07 0.96 -14.07
C LYS A 162 11.19 2.01 -14.71
N VAL A 163 11.11 3.20 -14.09
CA VAL A 163 10.34 4.31 -14.64
C VAL A 163 11.03 4.86 -15.88
N ARG A 164 10.30 5.04 -16.96
CA ARG A 164 10.78 5.77 -18.15
C ARG A 164 10.37 7.22 -17.98
N TRP A 165 11.34 8.05 -17.62
CA TRP A 165 11.13 9.48 -17.53
C TRP A 165 11.14 10.08 -18.94
N SER A 166 10.09 10.82 -19.31
CA SER A 166 10.12 11.70 -20.47
C SER A 166 10.88 12.97 -20.12
N ASP A 167 11.72 13.44 -21.01
CA ASP A 167 12.43 14.71 -20.89
C ASP A 167 11.46 15.89 -20.99
#